data_7dfab66f9044660651590ad9fb2dacbe
#
_entry.id   7dfab66f9044660651590ad9fb2dacbe
#
_cell.length_a   1.000
_cell.length_b   1.000
_cell.length_c   1.000
_cell.angle_alpha   90.00
_cell.angle_beta   90.00
_cell.angle_gamma   90.00
#
_symmetry.space_group_name_H-M   'P 1'
#
loop_
_entity.id
_entity.type
_entity.pdbx_description
1 polymer ?
#
loop_
_entity_poly.entity_id
_entity_poly.type
_entity_poly.pdbx_seq_one_letter_code
_entity_poly.pdbx_strand_id
1 'polypeptide(L)'
;MPRVKMTTSKGEMIIELFENEAPGAVGNFINLIEKGFYDGLTFHRVLEHFMAQGGCPQGTGSGGPGYNIHCECKQENYRKHFRGTFSMAHAGPDTGGSQFFITFVPTSHLNGLHTAFGRVIEGFDVLSKLERIDPSAEDKPQSDTIEKIEVLRKRDHEYVPDKVQ
;
A
#
# COMPACT_ATOMS: atom_id res chain seq x y z
N MET A 1 9.98 -0.46 14.42
CA MET A 1 8.96 -0.53 13.34
C MET A 1 9.18 -1.80 12.52
N PRO A 2 8.12 -2.53 12.19
CA PRO A 2 8.25 -3.66 11.26
C PRO A 2 8.79 -3.22 9.91
N ARG A 3 9.47 -4.14 9.22
CA ARG A 3 10.01 -3.90 7.87
C ARG A 3 9.64 -5.03 6.95
N VAL A 4 9.34 -4.70 5.73
CA VAL A 4 9.06 -5.66 4.66
C VAL A 4 9.90 -5.34 3.44
N LYS A 5 10.16 -6.36 2.62
CA LYS A 5 10.82 -6.22 1.33
C LYS A 5 9.82 -6.57 0.24
N MET A 6 9.54 -5.62 -0.64
CA MET A 6 8.69 -5.85 -1.80
C MET A 6 9.58 -6.02 -3.03
N THR A 7 9.48 -7.19 -3.65
CA THR A 7 10.16 -7.49 -4.91
C THR A 7 9.17 -7.28 -6.06
N THR A 8 9.52 -6.38 -6.96
CA THR A 8 8.68 -6.05 -8.12
C THR A 8 9.42 -6.36 -9.42
N SER A 9 8.71 -6.27 -10.54
CA SER A 9 9.34 -6.41 -11.87
C SER A 9 10.37 -5.33 -12.18
N LYS A 10 10.46 -4.26 -11.39
CA LYS A 10 11.48 -3.20 -11.52
C LYS A 10 12.60 -3.29 -10.49
N GLY A 11 12.50 -4.18 -9.51
CA GLY A 11 13.48 -4.34 -8.46
C GLY A 11 12.85 -4.38 -7.07
N GLU A 12 13.68 -4.20 -6.04
CA GLU A 12 13.28 -4.35 -4.65
C GLU A 12 13.13 -2.99 -3.95
N MET A 13 12.14 -2.92 -3.05
CA MET A 13 11.95 -1.80 -2.14
C MET A 13 11.89 -2.32 -0.71
N ILE A 14 12.48 -1.59 0.23
CA ILE A 14 12.34 -1.85 1.66
C ILE A 14 11.38 -0.82 2.22
N ILE A 15 10.39 -1.29 2.96
CA ILE A 15 9.33 -0.47 3.52
C ILE A 15 9.31 -0.64 5.03
N GLU A 16 9.25 0.45 5.74
CA GLU A 16 9.07 0.51 7.19
C GLU A 16 7.60 0.79 7.49
N LEU A 17 7.00 0.04 8.42
CA LEU A 17 5.57 0.12 8.71
C LEU A 17 5.31 0.84 10.03
N PHE A 18 4.31 1.71 10.05
CA PHE A 18 3.98 2.57 11.19
C PHE A 18 2.99 1.87 12.13
N GLU A 19 3.46 0.83 12.81
CA GLU A 19 2.58 0.01 13.66
C GLU A 19 1.97 0.79 14.83
N ASN A 20 2.73 1.74 15.41
CA ASN A 20 2.22 2.52 16.54
C ASN A 20 1.07 3.46 16.14
N GLU A 21 1.16 4.06 14.95
CA GLU A 21 0.20 5.05 14.48
C GLU A 21 -0.96 4.42 13.71
N ALA A 22 -0.72 3.27 13.08
CA ALA A 22 -1.73 2.58 12.25
C ALA A 22 -1.69 1.07 12.50
N PRO A 23 -1.96 0.62 13.74
CA PRO A 23 -1.83 -0.81 14.09
C PRO A 23 -2.77 -1.71 13.30
N GLY A 24 -3.98 -1.25 12.99
CA GLY A 24 -4.96 -2.03 12.21
C GLY A 24 -4.54 -2.20 10.77
N ALA A 25 -4.11 -1.13 10.12
CA ALA A 25 -3.64 -1.19 8.73
C ALA A 25 -2.37 -2.04 8.61
N VAL A 26 -1.43 -1.88 9.53
CA VAL A 26 -0.20 -2.68 9.55
C VAL A 26 -0.51 -4.14 9.84
N GLY A 27 -1.40 -4.42 10.79
CA GLY A 27 -1.84 -5.79 11.10
C GLY A 27 -2.47 -6.47 9.88
N ASN A 28 -3.32 -5.76 9.18
CA ASN A 28 -3.94 -6.25 7.93
C ASN A 28 -2.89 -6.52 6.85
N PHE A 29 -2.00 -5.57 6.63
CA PHE A 29 -0.98 -5.67 5.57
C PHE A 29 -0.05 -6.86 5.82
N ILE A 30 0.49 -7.00 7.03
CA ILE A 30 1.36 -8.14 7.38
C ILE A 30 0.59 -9.46 7.30
N ASN A 31 -0.65 -9.51 7.77
CA ASN A 31 -1.49 -10.71 7.68
C ASN A 31 -1.65 -11.16 6.22
N LEU A 32 -1.94 -10.22 5.32
CA LEU A 32 -2.10 -10.52 3.89
C LEU A 32 -0.76 -10.93 3.26
N ILE A 33 0.35 -10.30 3.63
CA ILE A 33 1.68 -10.68 3.17
C ILE A 33 1.99 -12.13 3.54
N GLU A 34 1.75 -12.49 4.78
CA GLU A 34 2.06 -13.84 5.29
C GLU A 34 1.20 -14.93 4.65
N LYS A 35 0.04 -14.56 4.10
CA LYS A 35 -0.81 -15.45 3.31
C LYS A 35 -0.45 -15.52 1.83
N GLY A 36 0.54 -14.76 1.39
CA GLY A 36 0.89 -14.67 -0.03
C GLY A 36 -0.14 -13.94 -0.88
N PHE A 37 -1.02 -13.15 -0.28
CA PHE A 37 -2.12 -12.48 -0.97
C PHE A 37 -1.65 -11.57 -2.10
N TYR A 38 -0.55 -10.85 -1.88
CA TYR A 38 -0.04 -9.87 -2.84
C TYR A 38 0.79 -10.46 -3.97
N ASP A 39 1.19 -11.73 -3.87
CA ASP A 39 2.07 -12.36 -4.85
C ASP A 39 1.38 -12.41 -6.22
N GLY A 40 2.04 -11.84 -7.23
CA GLY A 40 1.51 -11.78 -8.59
C GLY A 40 0.54 -10.65 -8.88
N LEU A 41 0.19 -9.82 -7.89
CA LEU A 41 -0.69 -8.68 -8.11
C LEU A 41 0.06 -7.53 -8.79
N THR A 42 -0.68 -6.61 -9.41
CA THR A 42 -0.11 -5.55 -10.24
C THR A 42 -0.32 -4.17 -9.63
N PHE A 43 0.50 -3.22 -10.10
CA PHE A 43 0.24 -1.79 -9.92
C PHE A 43 -0.66 -1.34 -11.07
N HIS A 44 -1.96 -1.41 -10.87
CA HIS A 44 -2.95 -1.19 -11.92
C HIS A 44 -3.25 0.28 -12.23
N ARG A 45 -2.83 1.18 -11.34
CA ARG A 45 -3.03 2.63 -11.50
C ARG A 45 -1.79 3.36 -10.99
N VAL A 46 -1.03 3.95 -11.93
CA VAL A 46 0.23 4.63 -11.61
C VAL A 46 0.22 5.97 -12.34
N LEU A 47 -0.02 7.04 -11.61
CA LEU A 47 -0.17 8.38 -12.16
C LEU A 47 1.08 9.22 -11.89
N GLU A 48 1.65 9.80 -12.96
CA GLU A 48 2.81 10.67 -12.88
C GLU A 48 2.56 11.82 -11.91
N HIS A 49 3.56 12.17 -11.11
CA HIS A 49 3.50 13.24 -10.11
C HIS A 49 2.43 13.04 -9.02
N PHE A 50 1.96 11.81 -8.83
CA PHE A 50 0.97 11.49 -7.82
C PHE A 50 1.34 10.22 -7.04
N MET A 51 0.94 9.04 -7.53
CA MET A 51 1.12 7.81 -6.75
C MET A 51 1.08 6.56 -7.65
N ALA A 52 1.55 5.45 -7.08
CA ALA A 52 1.43 4.10 -7.64
C ALA A 52 0.47 3.29 -6.76
N GLN A 53 -0.62 2.79 -7.32
CA GLN A 53 -1.64 2.02 -6.60
C GLN A 53 -1.63 0.57 -7.04
N GLY A 54 -1.68 -0.34 -6.07
CA GLY A 54 -1.69 -1.78 -6.31
C GLY A 54 -2.44 -2.53 -5.23
N GLY A 55 -2.39 -3.85 -5.30
CA GLY A 55 -2.98 -4.73 -4.28
C GLY A 55 -4.44 -5.11 -4.53
N CYS A 56 -4.97 -4.85 -5.72
CA CYS A 56 -6.29 -5.34 -6.13
C CYS A 56 -6.15 -6.76 -6.69
N PRO A 57 -6.84 -7.77 -6.12
CA PRO A 57 -6.70 -9.15 -6.59
C PRO A 57 -7.12 -9.37 -8.03
N GLN A 58 -8.07 -8.56 -8.57
CA GLN A 58 -8.47 -8.64 -9.96
C GLN A 58 -7.71 -7.67 -10.87
N GLY A 59 -6.89 -6.78 -10.32
CA GLY A 59 -6.17 -5.76 -11.10
C GLY A 59 -7.08 -4.68 -11.70
N THR A 60 -8.30 -4.54 -11.22
CA THR A 60 -9.30 -3.61 -11.77
C THR A 60 -9.51 -2.36 -10.93
N GLY A 61 -9.07 -2.39 -9.67
CA GLY A 61 -9.32 -1.32 -8.71
C GLY A 61 -10.57 -1.52 -7.86
N SER A 62 -11.39 -2.52 -8.17
CA SER A 62 -12.64 -2.77 -7.44
C SER A 62 -12.58 -3.97 -6.49
N GLY A 63 -11.49 -4.73 -6.49
CA GLY A 63 -11.35 -5.93 -5.67
C GLY A 63 -10.68 -5.67 -4.32
N GLY A 64 -10.83 -6.64 -3.42
CA GLY A 64 -10.24 -6.59 -2.09
C GLY A 64 -10.18 -7.96 -1.44
N PRO A 65 -9.86 -8.03 -0.15
CA PRO A 65 -9.65 -9.30 0.56
C PRO A 65 -10.95 -9.95 1.05
N GLY A 66 -12.11 -9.37 0.76
CA GLY A 66 -13.40 -9.88 1.19
C GLY A 66 -13.90 -9.24 2.49
N TYR A 67 -13.25 -8.20 2.97
CA TYR A 67 -13.64 -7.42 4.15
C TYR A 67 -13.09 -6.00 4.03
N ASN A 68 -13.60 -5.10 4.86
CA ASN A 68 -13.07 -3.75 5.01
C ASN A 68 -12.40 -3.58 6.37
N ILE A 69 -11.49 -2.64 6.48
CA ILE A 69 -10.81 -2.29 7.73
C ILE A 69 -11.12 -0.85 8.13
N HIS A 70 -11.00 -0.59 9.44
CA HIS A 70 -11.20 0.76 9.97
C HIS A 70 -10.10 1.72 9.54
N CYS A 71 -10.47 2.97 9.25
CA CYS A 71 -9.52 4.04 9.01
C CYS A 71 -8.81 4.44 10.30
N GLU A 72 -7.54 4.81 10.18
CA GLU A 72 -6.72 5.31 11.29
C GLU A 72 -6.10 6.66 10.92
N CYS A 73 -6.84 7.47 10.15
CA CYS A 73 -6.37 8.75 9.62
C CYS A 73 -6.88 9.96 10.40
N LYS A 74 -7.71 9.76 11.42
CA LYS A 74 -8.27 10.82 12.27
C LYS A 74 -7.72 10.83 13.69
N GLN A 75 -6.82 9.93 14.01
CA GLN A 75 -6.23 9.82 15.34
C GLN A 75 -5.20 10.95 15.56
N GLU A 76 -4.97 11.29 16.81
CA GLU A 76 -4.08 12.41 17.16
C GLU A 76 -2.67 12.25 16.58
N ASN A 77 -2.18 11.01 16.53
CA ASN A 77 -0.83 10.69 16.06
C ASN A 77 -0.79 10.22 14.59
N TYR A 78 -1.80 10.51 13.78
CA TYR A 78 -1.80 10.03 12.40
C TYR A 78 -0.60 10.54 11.60
N ARG A 79 -0.13 9.71 10.66
CA ARG A 79 1.00 10.05 9.79
C ARG A 79 0.54 10.81 8.56
N LYS A 80 1.41 11.70 8.10
CA LYS A 80 1.18 12.54 6.90
C LYS A 80 1.78 11.89 5.67
N HIS A 81 1.37 12.36 4.50
CA HIS A 81 1.80 11.83 3.20
C HIS A 81 2.99 12.63 2.68
N PHE A 82 4.19 12.05 2.84
CA PHE A 82 5.42 12.53 2.23
C PHE A 82 5.74 11.67 0.99
N ARG A 83 6.81 11.98 0.27
CA ARG A 83 7.27 11.13 -0.82
C ARG A 83 7.60 9.73 -0.31
N GLY A 84 7.12 8.70 -1.02
CA GLY A 84 7.36 7.32 -0.65
C GLY A 84 6.50 6.79 0.49
N THR A 85 5.42 7.48 0.84
CA THR A 85 4.48 7.03 1.87
C THR A 85 3.57 5.94 1.31
N PHE A 86 3.44 4.83 2.07
CA PHE A 86 2.43 3.80 1.86
C PHE A 86 1.14 4.21 2.56
N SER A 87 0.04 4.23 1.82
CA SER A 87 -1.25 4.64 2.34
C SER A 87 -2.35 3.72 1.82
N MET A 88 -3.44 3.62 2.58
CA MET A 88 -4.58 2.78 2.20
C MET A 88 -5.43 3.46 1.14
N ALA A 89 -5.61 2.77 0.01
CA ALA A 89 -6.61 3.14 -0.98
C ALA A 89 -7.99 2.73 -0.47
N HIS A 90 -9.00 3.56 -0.69
CA HIS A 90 -10.38 3.27 -0.30
C HIS A 90 -11.37 4.16 -1.06
N ALA A 91 -12.65 3.82 -0.94
CA ALA A 91 -13.77 4.57 -1.56
C ALA A 91 -14.54 5.40 -0.53
N GLY A 92 -13.90 5.80 0.55
CA GLY A 92 -14.48 6.56 1.65
C GLY A 92 -14.07 5.98 3.00
N PRO A 93 -14.53 6.57 4.12
CA PRO A 93 -14.17 6.10 5.46
C PRO A 93 -14.52 4.61 5.66
N ASP A 94 -13.60 3.86 6.27
CA ASP A 94 -13.79 2.47 6.66
C ASP A 94 -14.11 1.53 5.49
N THR A 95 -13.60 1.83 4.28
CA THR A 95 -13.77 0.98 3.09
C THR A 95 -12.46 0.43 2.55
N GLY A 96 -11.34 0.63 3.25
CA GLY A 96 -10.06 0.05 2.88
C GLY A 96 -10.05 -1.47 3.02
N GLY A 97 -9.21 -2.13 2.23
CA GLY A 97 -9.07 -3.59 2.26
C GLY A 97 -7.63 -3.99 1.97
N SER A 98 -7.34 -4.42 0.75
CA SER A 98 -5.98 -4.81 0.37
C SER A 98 -5.24 -3.78 -0.47
N GLN A 99 -5.96 -2.88 -1.14
CA GLN A 99 -5.33 -1.92 -2.03
C GLN A 99 -4.60 -0.83 -1.25
N PHE A 100 -3.43 -0.48 -1.74
CA PHE A 100 -2.59 0.58 -1.18
C PHE A 100 -2.05 1.45 -2.31
N PHE A 101 -1.53 2.60 -1.97
CA PHE A 101 -0.76 3.42 -2.91
C PHE A 101 0.53 3.91 -2.27
N ILE A 102 1.52 4.17 -3.13
CA ILE A 102 2.83 4.70 -2.73
C ILE A 102 2.98 6.05 -3.43
N THR A 103 3.22 7.10 -2.67
CA THR A 103 3.29 8.45 -3.23
C THR A 103 4.63 8.73 -3.93
N PHE A 104 4.57 9.40 -5.10
CA PHE A 104 5.77 9.90 -5.78
C PHE A 104 6.22 11.27 -5.27
N VAL A 105 5.29 12.01 -4.70
CA VAL A 105 5.49 13.37 -4.18
C VAL A 105 4.69 13.53 -2.89
N PRO A 106 4.95 14.55 -2.07
CA PRO A 106 4.08 14.85 -0.94
C PRO A 106 2.64 15.11 -1.43
N THR A 107 1.66 14.47 -0.79
CA THR A 107 0.25 14.58 -1.15
C THR A 107 -0.54 15.08 0.06
N SER A 108 -0.27 16.30 0.50
CA SER A 108 -0.84 16.85 1.74
C SER A 108 -2.37 16.91 1.73
N HIS A 109 -2.99 16.98 0.55
CA HIS A 109 -4.44 16.94 0.41
C HIS A 109 -5.07 15.61 0.87
N LEU A 110 -4.28 14.56 1.03
CA LEU A 110 -4.73 13.25 1.52
C LEU A 110 -4.56 13.08 3.03
N ASN A 111 -3.84 13.99 3.68
CA ASN A 111 -3.63 13.92 5.13
C ASN A 111 -4.96 13.99 5.88
N GLY A 112 -5.17 13.03 6.80
CA GLY A 112 -6.43 12.93 7.52
C GLY A 112 -7.58 12.31 6.73
N LEU A 113 -7.38 11.92 5.47
CA LEU A 113 -8.38 11.28 4.61
C LEU A 113 -8.03 9.82 4.31
N HIS A 114 -6.75 9.49 4.19
CA HIS A 114 -6.26 8.14 3.99
C HIS A 114 -5.28 7.77 5.09
N THR A 115 -5.27 6.49 5.47
CA THR A 115 -4.38 5.97 6.50
C THR A 115 -2.98 5.76 5.93
N ALA A 116 -2.04 6.62 6.26
CA ALA A 116 -0.62 6.43 5.97
C ALA A 116 -0.07 5.41 6.98
N PHE A 117 0.39 4.25 6.50
CA PHE A 117 0.80 3.16 7.39
C PHE A 117 2.23 2.68 7.18
N GLY A 118 2.98 3.27 6.26
CA GLY A 118 4.37 2.92 6.02
C GLY A 118 5.09 3.91 5.13
N ARG A 119 6.39 3.65 4.93
CA ARG A 119 7.22 4.46 4.03
C ARG A 119 8.31 3.63 3.39
N VAL A 120 8.67 3.95 2.17
CA VAL A 120 9.85 3.42 1.50
C VAL A 120 11.09 3.99 2.18
N ILE A 121 12.03 3.12 2.55
CA ILE A 121 13.32 3.55 3.11
C ILE A 121 14.49 3.22 2.18
N GLU A 122 14.31 2.23 1.29
CA GLU A 122 15.27 1.88 0.25
C GLU A 122 14.52 1.53 -1.03
N GLY A 123 15.11 1.84 -2.19
CA GLY A 123 14.50 1.50 -3.48
C GLY A 123 13.67 2.62 -4.09
N PHE A 124 13.94 3.88 -3.76
CA PHE A 124 13.25 5.02 -4.41
C PHE A 124 13.44 5.03 -5.92
N ASP A 125 14.57 4.53 -6.42
CA ASP A 125 14.82 4.36 -7.85
C ASP A 125 13.87 3.34 -8.47
N VAL A 126 13.54 2.27 -7.75
CA VAL A 126 12.56 1.28 -8.19
C VAL A 126 11.17 1.92 -8.25
N LEU A 127 10.79 2.65 -7.22
CA LEU A 127 9.51 3.37 -7.17
C LEU A 127 9.35 4.28 -8.41
N SER A 128 10.39 5.06 -8.72
CA SER A 128 10.33 6.00 -9.84
C SER A 128 10.31 5.33 -11.21
N LYS A 129 10.69 4.06 -11.31
CA LYS A 129 10.70 3.28 -12.57
C LYS A 129 9.40 2.54 -12.85
N LEU A 130 8.45 2.50 -11.91
CA LEU A 130 7.18 1.81 -12.15
C LEU A 130 6.49 2.40 -13.38
N GLU A 131 5.98 1.54 -14.25
CA GLU A 131 5.29 1.95 -15.46
C GLU A 131 4.07 2.80 -15.11
N ARG A 132 3.96 3.97 -15.73
CA ARG A 132 2.80 4.86 -15.57
C ARG A 132 1.61 4.23 -16.26
N ILE A 133 0.53 4.02 -15.50
CA ILE A 133 -0.70 3.37 -15.95
C ILE A 133 -1.85 4.31 -15.63
N ASP A 134 -2.43 4.90 -16.67
CA ASP A 134 -3.71 5.62 -16.56
C ASP A 134 -4.81 4.63 -16.96
N PRO A 135 -5.67 4.20 -16.02
CA PRO A 135 -6.70 3.21 -16.32
C PRO A 135 -7.70 3.66 -17.40
N SER A 136 -7.82 4.96 -17.63
CA SER A 136 -8.72 5.52 -18.66
C SER A 136 -8.10 5.60 -20.04
N ALA A 137 -6.79 5.39 -20.17
CA ALA A 137 -6.11 5.45 -21.46
C ALA A 137 -6.42 4.21 -22.30
N GLU A 138 -6.54 4.41 -23.64
CA GLU A 138 -6.75 3.29 -24.56
C GLU A 138 -5.50 2.42 -24.67
N ASP A 139 -4.33 3.07 -24.82
CA ASP A 139 -3.04 2.38 -24.90
C ASP A 139 -2.32 2.49 -23.57
N LYS A 140 -2.08 1.33 -22.94
CA LYS A 140 -1.37 1.23 -21.67
C LYS A 140 -0.19 0.28 -21.81
N PRO A 141 0.98 0.61 -21.21
CA PRO A 141 2.03 -0.38 -21.09
C PRO A 141 1.57 -1.51 -20.16
N GLN A 142 2.33 -2.59 -20.13
CA GLN A 142 2.09 -3.68 -19.19
C GLN A 142 2.38 -3.19 -17.77
N SER A 143 1.44 -3.43 -16.85
CA SER A 143 1.60 -3.09 -15.44
C SER A 143 2.76 -3.84 -14.82
N ASP A 144 3.50 -3.17 -13.94
CA ASP A 144 4.48 -3.84 -13.11
C ASP A 144 3.80 -4.76 -12.11
N THR A 145 4.49 -5.85 -11.78
CA THR A 145 3.99 -6.90 -10.92
C THR A 145 4.70 -6.88 -9.57
N ILE A 146 3.95 -7.14 -8.51
CA ILE A 146 4.50 -7.50 -7.21
C ILE A 146 4.81 -8.98 -7.27
N GLU A 147 6.08 -9.35 -7.30
CA GLU A 147 6.49 -10.76 -7.36
C GLU A 147 6.26 -11.42 -6.01
N LYS A 148 6.69 -10.76 -4.93
CA LYS A 148 6.44 -11.18 -3.55
C LYS A 148 6.73 -10.04 -2.58
N ILE A 149 6.19 -10.18 -1.36
CA ILE A 149 6.52 -9.33 -0.24
C ILE A 149 6.95 -10.22 0.91
N GLU A 150 8.08 -9.91 1.55
CA GLU A 150 8.64 -10.67 2.66
C GLU A 150 8.73 -9.82 3.91
N VAL A 151 8.31 -10.37 5.05
CA VAL A 151 8.48 -9.70 6.33
C VAL A 151 9.92 -9.90 6.79
N LEU A 152 10.69 -8.80 6.88
CA LEU A 152 12.08 -8.83 7.33
C LEU A 152 12.20 -8.80 8.85
N ARG A 153 11.34 -8.05 9.50
CA ARG A 153 11.22 -8.02 10.96
C ARG A 153 9.82 -7.57 11.36
N LYS A 154 9.36 -8.05 12.51
CA LYS A 154 8.09 -7.67 13.12
C LYS A 154 8.17 -7.87 14.63
N ARG A 155 7.20 -7.32 15.36
CA ARG A 155 7.08 -7.55 16.80
C ARG A 155 6.57 -8.97 17.07
N ASP A 156 6.79 -9.43 18.30
CA ASP A 156 6.40 -10.79 18.72
C ASP A 156 4.93 -10.82 19.16
N HIS A 157 4.03 -10.71 18.22
CA HIS A 157 2.58 -10.88 18.40
C HIS A 157 1.94 -11.24 17.06
N GLU A 158 0.71 -11.72 17.12
CA GLU A 158 -0.05 -12.03 15.92
C GLU A 158 -0.54 -10.74 15.25
N TYR A 159 -0.48 -10.70 13.93
CA TYR A 159 -0.96 -9.58 13.12
C TYR A 159 -2.28 -9.97 12.45
N VAL A 160 -3.32 -9.22 12.77
CA VAL A 160 -4.67 -9.48 12.28
C VAL A 160 -5.32 -8.17 11.79
N PRO A 161 -6.24 -8.24 10.82
CA PRO A 161 -6.96 -7.05 10.38
C PRO A 161 -7.97 -6.58 11.43
N ASP A 162 -8.15 -5.26 11.51
CA ASP A 162 -9.20 -4.62 12.32
C ASP A 162 -10.43 -4.43 11.42
N LYS A 163 -11.23 -5.49 11.30
CA LYS A 163 -12.33 -5.55 10.34
C LYS A 163 -13.52 -4.71 10.76
N VAL A 164 -14.11 -4.03 9.79
CA VAL A 164 -15.42 -3.38 9.93
C VAL A 164 -16.49 -4.46 9.95
N GLN A 165 -17.39 -4.36 10.88
CA GLN A 165 -18.50 -5.32 11.02
C GLN A 165 -19.73 -4.88 10.22
#